data_a2930629e7069ecf6188c84eac47539b
#
_entry.id   a2930629e7069ecf6188c84eac47539b
#
_cell.length_a   1.000
_cell.length_b   1.000
_cell.length_c   1.000
_cell.angle_alpha   90.00
_cell.angle_beta   90.00
_cell.angle_gamma   90.00
#
_symmetry.space_group_name_H-M   'P 1'
#
loop_
_entity.id
_entity.type
_entity.pdbx_description
1 polymer ?
#
loop_
_entity_poly.entity_id
_entity_poly.type
_entity_poly.pdbx_seq_one_letter_code
_entity_poly.pdbx_strand_id
1 'polypeptide(L)' 'MAKLRHVAMSVPDPDKTADFYCEAFDMKRVGKTNSPLAKGVYVSDGVITVALLNFKTDEQGP' A
#
# COMPACT_ATOMS: atom_id res chain seq x y z
N MET A 1 5.12 -24.35 4.33
CA MET A 1 6.09 -23.28 4.18
C MET A 1 5.42 -21.93 3.94
N ALA A 2 5.86 -20.93 4.66
CA ALA A 2 5.29 -19.59 4.51
C ALA A 2 5.78 -18.96 3.23
N LYS A 3 4.88 -18.25 2.56
CA LYS A 3 5.22 -17.47 1.38
C LYS A 3 4.92 -16.02 1.64
N LEU A 4 5.80 -15.16 1.19
CA LEU A 4 5.60 -13.73 1.31
C LEU A 4 4.57 -13.29 0.28
N ARG A 5 3.40 -12.88 0.75
CA ARG A 5 2.32 -12.42 -0.11
C ARG A 5 1.95 -10.98 0.12
N HIS A 6 2.70 -10.30 0.97
CA HIS A 6 2.48 -8.90 1.28
C HIS A 6 3.78 -8.16 1.13
N VAL A 7 3.70 -7.00 0.49
CA VAL A 7 4.82 -6.09 0.39
C VAL A 7 4.34 -4.74 0.90
N ALA A 8 5.10 -4.11 1.77
CA ALA A 8 4.77 -2.80 2.29
C ALA A 8 5.76 -1.77 1.78
N MET A 9 5.24 -0.65 1.29
CA MET A 9 6.08 0.43 0.79
C MET A 9 5.66 1.75 1.40
N SER A 10 6.63 2.58 1.71
CA SER A 10 6.38 3.93 2.17
C SER A 10 6.31 4.84 0.96
N VAL A 11 5.18 5.53 0.79
CA VAL A 11 4.95 6.38 -0.38
C VAL A 11 4.35 7.71 0.06
N PRO A 12 4.62 8.81 -0.66
CA PRO A 12 4.07 10.11 -0.29
C PRO A 12 2.56 10.22 -0.45
N ASP A 13 2.00 9.52 -1.43
CA ASP A 13 0.57 9.62 -1.70
C ASP A 13 0.04 8.24 -2.04
N PRO A 14 -0.47 7.50 -1.03
CA PRO A 14 -0.95 6.13 -1.29
C PRO A 14 -2.06 6.05 -2.31
N ASP A 15 -2.96 7.04 -2.35
CA ASP A 15 -4.07 6.99 -3.32
C ASP A 15 -3.57 7.09 -4.74
N LYS A 16 -2.65 8.02 -5.02
CA LYS A 16 -2.09 8.15 -6.36
C LYS A 16 -1.28 6.94 -6.76
N THR A 17 -0.50 6.41 -5.83
CA THR A 17 0.30 5.23 -6.10
C THR A 17 -0.61 4.03 -6.35
N ALA A 18 -1.70 3.91 -5.60
CA ALA A 18 -2.66 2.83 -5.82
C ALA A 18 -3.30 2.94 -7.20
N ASP A 19 -3.65 4.16 -7.64
CA ASP A 19 -4.20 4.35 -8.98
C ASP A 19 -3.20 3.89 -10.04
N PHE A 20 -1.93 4.22 -9.87
CA PHE A 20 -0.89 3.80 -10.80
C PHE A 20 -0.81 2.28 -10.88
N TYR A 21 -0.80 1.62 -9.73
CA TYR A 21 -0.70 0.16 -9.70
C TYR A 21 -1.93 -0.50 -10.32
N CYS A 22 -3.11 0.07 -10.08
CA CYS A 22 -4.33 -0.47 -10.66
C CYS A 22 -4.33 -0.37 -12.18
N GLU A 23 -3.82 0.73 -12.72
CA GLU A 23 -3.78 0.92 -14.17
C GLU A 23 -2.64 0.13 -14.81
N ALA A 24 -1.46 0.16 -14.21
CA ALA A 24 -0.29 -0.41 -14.83
C ALA A 24 -0.24 -1.93 -14.70
N PHE A 25 -0.76 -2.47 -13.61
CA PHE A 25 -0.63 -3.89 -13.30
C PHE A 25 -1.97 -4.59 -13.11
N ASP A 26 -3.06 -3.91 -13.45
CA ASP A 26 -4.40 -4.48 -13.33
C ASP A 26 -4.71 -4.97 -11.91
N MET A 27 -4.19 -4.25 -10.93
CA MET A 27 -4.46 -4.56 -9.53
C MET A 27 -5.75 -3.89 -9.09
N LYS A 28 -6.29 -4.35 -7.96
CA LYS A 28 -7.52 -3.79 -7.42
C LYS A 28 -7.29 -3.34 -5.99
N ARG A 29 -7.97 -2.27 -5.60
CA ARG A 29 -7.94 -1.83 -4.22
C ARG A 29 -8.73 -2.82 -3.38
N VAL A 30 -8.09 -3.35 -2.34
CA VAL A 30 -8.72 -4.35 -1.48
C VAL A 30 -8.91 -3.88 -0.07
N GLY A 31 -8.44 -2.68 0.26
CA GLY A 31 -8.65 -2.12 1.58
C GLY A 31 -7.87 -0.84 1.77
N LYS A 32 -8.14 -0.17 2.88
CA LYS A 32 -7.34 0.98 3.27
C LYS A 32 -7.41 1.17 4.76
N THR A 33 -6.44 1.88 5.28
CA THR A 33 -6.40 2.21 6.69
C THR A 33 -6.07 3.69 6.85
N ASN A 34 -6.56 4.28 7.93
CA ASN A 34 -6.27 5.67 8.24
C ASN A 34 -6.22 5.80 9.75
N SER A 35 -5.02 5.76 10.28
CA SER A 35 -4.79 5.87 11.71
C SER A 35 -4.08 7.19 12.01
N PRO A 36 -3.98 7.58 13.30
CA PRO A 36 -3.22 8.79 13.63
C PRO A 36 -1.76 8.73 13.20
N LEU A 37 -1.20 7.55 13.02
CA LEU A 37 0.21 7.39 12.69
C LEU A 37 0.45 7.23 11.20
N ALA A 38 -0.50 6.67 10.46
CA ALA A 38 -0.26 6.36 9.07
C ALA A 38 -1.56 6.27 8.29
N LYS A 39 -1.45 6.55 7.01
CA LYS A 39 -2.52 6.37 6.05
C LYS A 39 -2.07 5.31 5.05
N GLY A 40 -2.93 4.38 4.70
CA GLY A 40 -2.53 3.30 3.82
C GLY A 40 -3.63 2.86 2.89
N VAL A 41 -3.22 2.35 1.74
CA VAL A 41 -4.11 1.75 0.75
C VAL A 41 -3.50 0.42 0.35
N TYR A 42 -4.34 -0.59 0.24
CA TYR A 42 -3.91 -1.93 -0.14
C TYR A 42 -4.43 -2.25 -1.53
N VAL A 43 -3.54 -2.74 -2.38
CA VAL A 43 -3.90 -3.18 -3.72
C VAL A 43 -3.42 -4.61 -3.91
N SER A 44 -4.12 -5.37 -4.74
CA SER A 44 -3.79 -6.77 -4.94
C SER A 44 -4.10 -7.20 -6.36
N ASP A 45 -3.32 -8.14 -6.87
CA ASP A 45 -3.59 -8.78 -8.15
C ASP A 45 -4.23 -10.17 -7.96
N GLY A 46 -4.60 -10.50 -6.72
CA GLY A 46 -5.18 -11.80 -6.40
C GLY A 46 -4.17 -12.79 -5.83
N VAL A 47 -2.89 -12.50 -5.96
CA VAL A 47 -1.83 -13.36 -5.43
C VAL A 47 -1.01 -12.61 -4.39
N ILE A 48 -0.60 -11.39 -4.71
CA ILE A 48 0.22 -10.59 -3.81
C ILE A 48 -0.54 -9.32 -3.43
N THR A 49 -0.37 -8.88 -2.19
CA THR A 49 -0.97 -7.64 -1.71
C THR A 49 0.15 -6.64 -1.43
N VAL A 50 -0.01 -5.44 -1.97
CA VAL A 50 0.94 -4.36 -1.75
C VAL A 50 0.29 -3.33 -0.82
N ALA A 51 0.94 -3.06 0.29
CA ALA A 51 0.50 -2.04 1.24
C ALA A 51 1.26 -0.75 0.96
N LEU A 52 0.53 0.27 0.53
CA LEU A 52 1.10 1.58 0.21
C LEU A 52 0.83 2.47 1.40
N LEU A 53 1.88 2.84 2.11
CA LEU A 53 1.76 3.49 3.40
C LEU A 53 2.40 4.88 3.37
N ASN A 54 1.73 5.83 4.00
CA ASN A 54 2.28 7.14 4.24
C ASN A 54 2.26 7.38 5.74
N PHE A 55 3.43 7.39 6.37
CA PHE A 55 3.53 7.65 7.79
C PHE A 55 3.42 9.15 8.03
N LYS A 56 2.63 9.52 9.02
CA LYS A 56 2.31 10.92 9.27
C LYS A 56 3.34 11.64 10.10
N THR A 57 4.37 10.93 10.55
CA THR A 57 5.47 11.54 11.28
C THR A 57 6.77 11.23 10.57
N ASP A 58 7.70 12.16 10.62
CA ASP A 58 9.01 11.98 9.97
C ASP A 58 9.78 10.82 10.57
N GLU A 59 9.55 10.54 11.82
CA GLU A 59 10.26 9.47 12.52
C GLU A 59 9.88 8.10 12.01
N GLN A 60 8.75 7.99 11.35
CA GLN A 60 8.27 6.73 10.82
C GLN A 60 8.71 6.49 9.39
N GLY A 61 9.28 7.48 8.78
CA GLY A 61 9.73 7.34 7.41
C GLY A 61 10.94 6.44 7.31
N PRO A 62 11.19 5.92 6.15
CA PRO A 62 12.36 5.08 5.91
C PRO A 62 13.65 5.86 6.02
#